data_afb9fee103d230a7de55b3f07416fd50
#
_entry.id   afb9fee103d230a7de55b3f07416fd50
#
_cell.length_a   1.000
_cell.length_b   1.000
_cell.length_c   1.000
_cell.angle_alpha   90.00
_cell.angle_beta   90.00
_cell.angle_gamma   90.00
#
_symmetry.space_group_name_H-M   'P 1'
#
loop_
_entity.id
_entity.type
_entity.pdbx_description
1 polymer ?
#
loop_
_entity_poly.entity_id
_entity_poly.type
_entity_poly.pdbx_seq_one_letter_code
_entity_poly.pdbx_strand_id
1 'polypeptide(L)'
;MKNAKPPLITVLSCSFALAAYFIADSSMANETPAAVVQNKATAIEQLAGVEQVLKQVHHCNNSITLRSQALSRDKVRKACKELIAQEDKFHQTFNTRNKPVRDDHNISLRANFYSSNAEYVKYATEHFTMPTNNGGMYLEGYPERPGNHAEFVAYERNGGLWNLSHEYIHYLDGRFNRYGDYCNGLHDDHAGPEFCPTPNSSYPHGVWWSEGVAEYIAWGKNNPKAIIVASSKTYPLSELFNTSYNQNNGSDRVYRWGYLAVRFMMENHRDKVEESLALSRRGDWAGYQALMRSWSTSMDQQWFTWLDSLVEEKNNAGKATT
;
A
#
# COMPACT_ATOMS: atom_id res chain seq x y z
N MET A 1 -32.41 53.67 -10.17
CA MET A 1 -31.57 54.49 -11.13
C MET A 1 -30.24 53.81 -11.28
N LYS A 2 -29.85 53.57 -12.53
CA LYS A 2 -28.56 53.19 -13.13
C LYS A 2 -28.03 51.77 -12.87
N ASN A 3 -28.30 50.92 -13.86
CA ASN A 3 -27.62 49.68 -14.23
C ASN A 3 -26.15 49.95 -14.61
N ALA A 4 -25.23 49.11 -14.17
CA ALA A 4 -23.92 48.99 -14.77
C ALA A 4 -23.70 47.56 -15.20
N LYS A 5 -23.45 47.32 -16.51
CA LYS A 5 -23.05 46.05 -17.12
C LYS A 5 -21.55 45.80 -16.94
N PRO A 6 -21.09 44.54 -16.79
CA PRO A 6 -19.67 44.25 -16.85
C PRO A 6 -19.15 44.16 -18.31
N PRO A 7 -17.84 44.37 -18.55
CA PRO A 7 -17.26 44.43 -19.89
C PRO A 7 -17.03 43.02 -20.48
N LEU A 8 -17.24 42.92 -21.79
CA LEU A 8 -16.86 41.82 -22.66
C LEU A 8 -15.35 41.67 -22.75
N ILE A 9 -14.81 40.49 -22.53
CA ILE A 9 -13.42 40.15 -22.87
C ILE A 9 -13.44 39.44 -24.23
N THR A 10 -12.83 40.08 -25.20
CA THR A 10 -12.63 39.60 -26.58
C THR A 10 -11.41 38.66 -26.58
N VAL A 11 -11.63 37.41 -26.97
CA VAL A 11 -10.54 36.42 -27.19
C VAL A 11 -10.04 36.60 -28.63
N LEU A 12 -8.80 36.98 -28.76
CA LEU A 12 -8.10 37.07 -30.05
C LEU A 12 -7.49 35.72 -30.41
N SER A 13 -7.99 35.07 -31.44
CA SER A 13 -7.42 33.85 -32.02
C SER A 13 -6.30 34.24 -32.99
N CYS A 14 -5.06 33.83 -32.70
CA CYS A 14 -3.93 33.95 -33.63
C CYS A 14 -3.75 32.61 -34.36
N SER A 15 -4.11 32.59 -35.63
CA SER A 15 -3.79 31.49 -36.56
C SER A 15 -2.42 31.73 -37.18
N PHE A 16 -1.47 30.86 -36.94
CA PHE A 16 -0.21 30.83 -37.68
C PHE A 16 -0.29 29.75 -38.77
N ALA A 17 -0.26 30.20 -40.03
CA ALA A 17 -0.06 29.36 -41.18
C ALA A 17 1.43 29.14 -41.40
N LEU A 18 1.90 27.90 -41.38
CA LEU A 18 3.25 27.53 -41.84
C LEU A 18 3.17 26.98 -43.25
N ALA A 19 3.81 27.68 -44.15
CA ALA A 19 4.05 27.25 -45.53
C ALA A 19 5.18 26.19 -45.57
N ALA A 20 4.87 25.03 -46.11
CA ALA A 20 5.87 23.98 -46.37
C ALA A 20 6.50 24.19 -47.73
N TYR A 21 7.83 24.32 -47.78
CA TYR A 21 8.64 24.19 -49.00
C TYR A 21 8.94 22.73 -49.25
N PHE A 22 8.49 22.25 -50.41
CA PHE A 22 8.90 20.93 -50.96
C PHE A 22 10.20 21.13 -51.77
N ILE A 23 11.26 20.45 -51.36
CA ILE A 23 12.37 20.12 -52.23
C ILE A 23 12.29 18.60 -52.42
N ALA A 24 12.04 18.20 -53.65
CA ALA A 24 12.08 16.79 -54.06
C ALA A 24 13.54 16.43 -54.33
N ASP A 25 14.05 15.42 -53.63
CA ASP A 25 15.21 14.65 -54.06
C ASP A 25 14.79 13.18 -54.19
N SER A 26 14.90 12.71 -55.43
CA SER A 26 14.47 11.41 -55.89
C SER A 26 15.68 10.47 -55.91
N SER A 27 15.83 9.67 -54.82
CA SER A 27 16.47 8.33 -54.92
C SER A 27 16.45 7.64 -53.56
N MET A 28 15.36 6.98 -53.21
CA MET A 28 15.36 5.94 -52.18
C MET A 28 14.47 4.80 -52.65
N ALA A 29 15.04 3.62 -52.65
CA ALA A 29 14.40 2.38 -53.06
C ALA A 29 13.14 2.06 -52.30
N ASN A 30 12.17 1.55 -53.03
CA ASN A 30 10.85 1.13 -52.59
C ASN A 30 10.95 -0.08 -51.63
N GLU A 31 11.07 0.13 -50.31
CA GLU A 31 10.79 -0.88 -49.33
C GLU A 31 9.31 -0.81 -48.94
N THR A 32 8.60 -1.88 -49.28
CA THR A 32 7.15 -1.99 -49.02
C THR A 32 6.83 -1.97 -47.52
N PRO A 33 5.75 -1.32 -47.07
CA PRO A 33 5.34 -1.23 -45.63
C PRO A 33 5.13 -2.59 -44.95
N ALA A 34 4.98 -3.68 -45.70
CA ALA A 34 4.78 -5.03 -45.13
C ALA A 34 6.05 -5.62 -44.50
N ALA A 35 7.25 -5.27 -44.98
CA ALA A 35 8.52 -5.80 -44.45
C ALA A 35 8.88 -5.15 -43.08
N VAL A 36 8.50 -3.90 -42.86
CA VAL A 36 8.75 -3.18 -41.58
C VAL A 36 7.80 -3.66 -40.48
N VAL A 37 6.58 -4.07 -40.81
CA VAL A 37 5.61 -4.61 -39.85
C VAL A 37 5.99 -6.05 -39.44
N GLN A 38 6.50 -6.87 -40.33
CA GLN A 38 6.93 -8.24 -39.99
C GLN A 38 8.19 -8.26 -39.10
N ASN A 39 9.13 -7.34 -39.25
CA ASN A 39 10.31 -7.29 -38.39
C ASN A 39 10.05 -6.75 -36.99
N LYS A 40 8.96 -6.04 -36.75
CA LYS A 40 8.54 -5.64 -35.40
C LYS A 40 7.69 -6.70 -34.65
N ALA A 41 7.04 -7.59 -35.39
CA ALA A 41 6.22 -8.65 -34.81
C ALA A 41 7.02 -9.86 -34.29
N THR A 42 8.28 -10.02 -34.70
CA THR A 42 9.13 -11.16 -34.32
C THR A 42 10.02 -10.91 -33.08
N ALA A 43 9.94 -9.76 -32.44
CA ALA A 43 10.83 -9.39 -31.33
C ALA A 43 10.11 -9.19 -29.98
N ILE A 44 8.83 -9.49 -29.87
CA ILE A 44 8.20 -9.61 -28.56
C ILE A 44 8.43 -11.06 -28.11
N GLU A 45 9.58 -11.26 -27.45
CA GLU A 45 9.82 -12.49 -26.69
C GLU A 45 8.68 -12.59 -25.66
N GLN A 46 7.76 -13.53 -25.87
CA GLN A 46 6.65 -13.74 -24.96
C GLN A 46 7.23 -14.15 -23.60
N LEU A 47 7.06 -13.32 -22.57
CA LEU A 47 7.57 -13.63 -21.24
C LEU A 47 6.96 -14.93 -20.73
N ALA A 48 7.77 -15.72 -20.03
CA ALA A 48 7.31 -16.94 -19.39
C ALA A 48 6.27 -16.61 -18.32
N GLY A 49 5.18 -17.38 -18.25
CA GLY A 49 4.07 -17.13 -17.31
C GLY A 49 4.47 -17.33 -15.85
N VAL A 50 3.62 -16.87 -14.94
CA VAL A 50 3.83 -16.90 -13.47
C VAL A 50 4.30 -18.28 -12.99
N GLU A 51 3.60 -19.34 -13.40
CA GLU A 51 3.87 -20.72 -12.94
C GLU A 51 5.24 -21.26 -13.45
N GLN A 52 5.71 -20.75 -14.58
CA GLN A 52 7.01 -21.13 -15.15
C GLN A 52 8.15 -20.40 -14.48
N VAL A 53 7.92 -19.16 -14.01
CA VAL A 53 8.92 -18.32 -13.34
C VAL A 53 8.94 -18.60 -11.84
N LEU A 54 7.80 -18.55 -11.17
CA LEU A 54 7.65 -18.81 -9.73
C LEU A 54 7.32 -20.29 -9.48
N LYS A 55 8.16 -21.17 -9.98
CA LYS A 55 7.94 -22.64 -10.05
C LYS A 55 7.99 -23.36 -8.71
N GLN A 56 8.59 -22.76 -7.69
CA GLN A 56 8.63 -23.36 -6.35
C GLN A 56 7.39 -22.94 -5.57
N VAL A 57 6.59 -23.91 -5.14
CA VAL A 57 5.37 -23.70 -4.37
C VAL A 57 5.51 -24.39 -3.00
N HIS A 58 5.28 -23.64 -1.93
CA HIS A 58 5.36 -24.12 -0.55
C HIS A 58 4.15 -23.66 0.25
N HIS A 59 3.42 -24.59 0.81
CA HIS A 59 2.31 -24.30 1.71
C HIS A 59 2.82 -24.17 3.14
N CYS A 60 2.70 -22.98 3.75
CA CYS A 60 3.03 -22.78 5.15
C CYS A 60 1.93 -23.33 6.07
N ASN A 61 0.68 -23.10 5.69
CA ASN A 61 -0.55 -23.61 6.30
C ASN A 61 -1.69 -23.54 5.27
N ASN A 62 -2.94 -23.65 5.71
CA ASN A 62 -4.11 -23.65 4.82
C ASN A 62 -4.39 -22.27 4.17
N SER A 63 -3.88 -21.18 4.74
CA SER A 63 -4.13 -19.82 4.29
C SER A 63 -2.90 -19.13 3.65
N ILE A 64 -1.71 -19.74 3.73
CA ILE A 64 -0.48 -19.12 3.26
C ILE A 64 0.28 -20.03 2.31
N THR A 65 0.45 -19.58 1.07
CA THR A 65 1.27 -20.26 0.06
C THR A 65 2.40 -19.34 -0.37
N LEU A 66 3.64 -19.80 -0.31
CA LEU A 66 4.80 -19.11 -0.90
C LEU A 66 5.04 -19.64 -2.31
N ARG A 67 5.20 -18.73 -3.26
CA ARG A 67 5.68 -19.04 -4.63
C ARG A 67 6.99 -18.31 -4.87
N SER A 68 7.97 -19.00 -5.46
CA SER A 68 9.29 -18.38 -5.67
C SER A 68 10.05 -18.96 -6.84
N GLN A 69 11.05 -18.23 -7.31
CA GLN A 69 11.99 -18.72 -8.33
C GLN A 69 13.00 -19.70 -7.72
N ALA A 70 13.61 -19.37 -6.58
CA ALA A 70 14.75 -20.11 -6.06
C ALA A 70 14.99 -19.92 -4.55
N LEU A 71 13.93 -19.93 -3.71
CA LEU A 71 14.13 -19.87 -2.26
C LEU A 71 14.76 -21.15 -1.71
N SER A 72 15.77 -21.01 -0.85
CA SER A 72 16.29 -22.15 -0.11
C SER A 72 15.25 -22.66 0.91
N ARG A 73 15.35 -23.96 1.28
CA ARG A 73 14.47 -24.55 2.30
C ARG A 73 14.50 -23.80 3.63
N ASP A 74 15.66 -23.27 4.01
CA ASP A 74 15.81 -22.52 5.26
C ASP A 74 15.08 -21.17 5.21
N LYS A 75 15.16 -20.46 4.09
CA LYS A 75 14.42 -19.22 3.88
C LYS A 75 12.92 -19.46 3.90
N VAL A 76 12.44 -20.53 3.25
CA VAL A 76 11.04 -20.92 3.28
C VAL A 76 10.58 -21.21 4.71
N ARG A 77 11.31 -22.05 5.48
CA ARG A 77 10.95 -22.35 6.87
C ARG A 77 10.91 -21.09 7.73
N LYS A 78 11.89 -20.19 7.56
CA LYS A 78 11.94 -18.91 8.28
C LYS A 78 10.74 -18.03 7.95
N ALA A 79 10.42 -17.87 6.66
CA ALA A 79 9.29 -17.09 6.21
C ALA A 79 7.96 -17.65 6.72
N CYS A 80 7.72 -18.96 6.59
CA CYS A 80 6.51 -19.58 7.13
C CYS A 80 6.37 -19.39 8.65
N LYS A 81 7.46 -19.58 9.40
CA LYS A 81 7.45 -19.32 10.85
C LYS A 81 7.12 -17.89 11.21
N GLU A 82 7.69 -16.94 10.47
CA GLU A 82 7.44 -15.51 10.65
C GLU A 82 5.99 -15.15 10.36
N LEU A 83 5.44 -15.58 9.24
CA LEU A 83 4.05 -15.30 8.86
C LEU A 83 3.04 -15.90 9.86
N ILE A 84 3.23 -17.15 10.30
CA ILE A 84 2.37 -17.77 11.30
C ILE A 84 2.43 -17.03 12.64
N ALA A 85 3.62 -16.59 13.06
CA ALA A 85 3.76 -15.80 14.29
C ALA A 85 3.10 -14.43 14.20
N GLN A 86 3.14 -13.79 13.02
CA GLN A 86 2.45 -12.52 12.78
C GLN A 86 0.93 -12.70 12.77
N GLU A 87 0.42 -13.78 12.17
CA GLU A 87 -1.00 -14.13 12.20
C GLU A 87 -1.50 -14.29 13.64
N ASP A 88 -0.78 -15.06 14.45
CA ASP A 88 -1.10 -15.26 15.85
C ASP A 88 -1.13 -13.95 16.64
N LYS A 89 -0.11 -13.11 16.45
CA LYS A 89 0.00 -11.79 17.07
C LYS A 89 -1.15 -10.87 16.66
N PHE A 90 -1.50 -10.82 15.37
CA PHE A 90 -2.61 -10.03 14.86
C PHE A 90 -3.93 -10.44 15.51
N HIS A 91 -4.25 -11.73 15.50
CA HIS A 91 -5.48 -12.25 16.09
C HIS A 91 -5.56 -12.07 17.61
N GLN A 92 -4.43 -12.19 18.31
CA GLN A 92 -4.37 -11.86 19.75
C GLN A 92 -4.62 -10.38 19.99
N THR A 93 -4.05 -9.51 19.14
CA THR A 93 -4.18 -8.05 19.26
C THR A 93 -5.63 -7.59 19.06
N PHE A 94 -6.34 -8.17 18.08
CA PHE A 94 -7.66 -7.68 17.65
C PHE A 94 -8.83 -8.63 17.99
N ASN A 95 -8.55 -9.75 18.64
CA ASN A 95 -9.54 -10.79 19.00
C ASN A 95 -10.38 -11.26 17.78
N THR A 96 -9.72 -11.51 16.64
CA THR A 96 -10.36 -11.73 15.33
C THR A 96 -10.22 -13.16 14.81
N ARG A 97 -9.60 -14.10 15.56
CA ARG A 97 -9.41 -15.47 15.07
C ARG A 97 -10.75 -16.10 14.69
N ASN A 98 -10.83 -16.61 13.47
CA ASN A 98 -12.05 -17.20 12.87
C ASN A 98 -13.24 -16.24 12.76
N LYS A 99 -13.01 -14.93 12.74
CA LYS A 99 -14.04 -13.91 12.62
C LYS A 99 -13.71 -12.95 11.47
N PRO A 100 -13.65 -13.43 10.21
CA PRO A 100 -13.47 -12.54 9.07
C PRO A 100 -14.66 -11.58 8.96
N VAL A 101 -14.47 -10.46 8.28
CA VAL A 101 -15.60 -9.59 7.93
C VAL A 101 -16.58 -10.36 7.03
N ARG A 102 -17.84 -9.94 7.02
CA ARG A 102 -18.85 -10.60 6.19
C ARG A 102 -18.48 -10.51 4.71
N ASP A 103 -18.91 -11.49 3.95
CA ASP A 103 -18.73 -11.58 2.50
C ASP A 103 -17.26 -11.56 2.02
N ASP A 104 -16.31 -11.84 2.91
CA ASP A 104 -14.91 -11.98 2.56
C ASP A 104 -14.60 -13.44 2.16
N HIS A 105 -14.27 -13.62 0.87
CA HIS A 105 -13.84 -14.89 0.30
C HIS A 105 -12.33 -15.01 0.16
N ASN A 106 -11.56 -14.06 0.68
CA ASN A 106 -10.10 -13.98 0.56
C ASN A 106 -9.40 -14.91 1.57
N ILE A 107 -9.74 -16.20 1.53
CA ILE A 107 -9.36 -17.19 2.55
C ILE A 107 -7.88 -17.57 2.54
N SER A 108 -7.12 -17.16 1.53
CA SER A 108 -5.70 -17.49 1.40
C SER A 108 -4.91 -16.37 0.72
N LEU A 109 -3.64 -16.27 1.10
CA LEU A 109 -2.64 -15.41 0.51
C LEU A 109 -1.61 -16.22 -0.27
N ARG A 110 -1.26 -15.77 -1.46
CA ARG A 110 -0.10 -16.22 -2.23
C ARG A 110 0.99 -15.18 -2.16
N ALA A 111 2.07 -15.49 -1.47
CA ALA A 111 3.24 -14.62 -1.36
C ALA A 111 4.28 -15.00 -2.42
N ASN A 112 4.56 -14.10 -3.35
CA ASN A 112 5.31 -14.32 -4.58
C ASN A 112 6.67 -13.62 -4.51
N PHE A 113 7.76 -14.39 -4.64
CA PHE A 113 9.11 -13.87 -4.47
C PHE A 113 9.98 -14.13 -5.69
N TYR A 114 10.34 -13.06 -6.37
CA TYR A 114 11.39 -13.07 -7.38
C TYR A 114 12.78 -13.14 -6.71
N SER A 115 13.74 -13.69 -7.40
CA SER A 115 15.10 -13.89 -6.86
C SER A 115 15.92 -12.60 -6.72
N SER A 116 15.49 -11.53 -7.40
CA SER A 116 16.16 -10.23 -7.34
C SER A 116 15.23 -9.10 -7.78
N ASN A 117 15.64 -7.86 -7.55
CA ASN A 117 14.96 -6.68 -8.10
C ASN A 117 14.90 -6.70 -9.63
N ALA A 118 15.95 -7.15 -10.31
CA ALA A 118 15.94 -7.23 -11.77
C ALA A 118 14.89 -8.22 -12.32
N GLU A 119 14.74 -9.38 -11.66
CA GLU A 119 13.71 -10.36 -12.01
C GLU A 119 12.30 -9.84 -11.68
N TYR A 120 12.14 -9.16 -10.55
CA TYR A 120 10.89 -8.50 -10.17
C TYR A 120 10.46 -7.46 -11.22
N VAL A 121 11.36 -6.54 -11.61
CA VAL A 121 11.08 -5.53 -12.64
C VAL A 121 10.77 -6.17 -14.01
N LYS A 122 11.47 -7.27 -14.34
CA LYS A 122 11.26 -7.96 -15.61
C LYS A 122 9.88 -8.60 -15.73
N TYR A 123 9.37 -9.20 -14.67
CA TYR A 123 8.20 -10.07 -14.74
C TYR A 123 6.93 -9.56 -14.03
N ALA A 124 7.06 -8.84 -12.91
CA ALA A 124 5.90 -8.57 -12.07
C ALA A 124 4.83 -7.69 -12.72
N THR A 125 5.23 -6.75 -13.59
CA THR A 125 4.26 -5.92 -14.32
C THR A 125 3.38 -6.77 -15.24
N GLU A 126 3.95 -7.72 -15.96
CA GLU A 126 3.18 -8.59 -16.85
C GLU A 126 2.39 -9.64 -16.06
N HIS A 127 3.01 -10.24 -15.04
CA HIS A 127 2.40 -11.30 -14.25
C HIS A 127 1.23 -10.84 -13.40
N PHE A 128 1.29 -9.63 -12.85
CA PHE A 128 0.34 -9.11 -11.86
C PHE A 128 -0.27 -7.77 -12.21
N THR A 129 0.03 -7.21 -13.39
CA THR A 129 -0.48 -5.91 -13.87
C THR A 129 -0.18 -4.76 -12.89
N MET A 130 0.97 -4.81 -12.22
CA MET A 130 1.34 -3.88 -11.16
C MET A 130 2.59 -3.05 -11.52
N PRO A 131 2.76 -1.84 -10.94
CA PRO A 131 4.00 -1.08 -11.09
C PRO A 131 5.17 -1.77 -10.35
N THR A 132 6.39 -1.58 -10.85
CA THR A 132 7.62 -2.15 -10.26
C THR A 132 8.63 -1.10 -9.80
N ASN A 133 8.21 0.14 -9.69
CA ASN A 133 9.02 1.24 -9.13
C ASN A 133 9.00 1.30 -7.59
N ASN A 134 8.48 0.24 -6.96
CA ASN A 134 8.39 0.01 -5.53
C ASN A 134 9.24 -1.21 -5.11
N GLY A 135 9.19 -1.58 -3.84
CA GLY A 135 9.90 -2.76 -3.32
C GLY A 135 9.06 -4.04 -3.29
N GLY A 136 7.77 -3.94 -3.53
CA GLY A 136 6.76 -4.99 -3.47
C GLY A 136 5.39 -4.37 -3.27
N MET A 137 4.35 -5.18 -3.40
CA MET A 137 2.97 -4.72 -3.31
C MET A 137 2.04 -5.85 -2.84
N TYR A 138 1.15 -5.52 -1.94
CA TYR A 138 0.00 -6.33 -1.61
C TYR A 138 -1.13 -6.06 -2.62
N LEU A 139 -1.75 -7.10 -3.11
CA LEU A 139 -2.87 -7.07 -4.05
C LEU A 139 -4.04 -7.84 -3.42
N GLU A 140 -5.06 -7.14 -3.02
CA GLU A 140 -6.21 -7.71 -2.34
C GLU A 140 -7.14 -8.47 -3.31
N GLY A 141 -7.20 -8.00 -4.54
CA GLY A 141 -8.16 -8.47 -5.53
C GLY A 141 -9.58 -8.00 -5.19
N TYR A 142 -10.52 -8.91 -5.30
CA TYR A 142 -11.94 -8.64 -5.06
C TYR A 142 -12.46 -9.59 -3.97
N PRO A 143 -12.30 -9.24 -2.68
CA PRO A 143 -12.59 -10.12 -1.56
C PRO A 143 -14.04 -10.63 -1.53
N GLU A 144 -15.00 -9.90 -2.11
CA GLU A 144 -16.39 -10.28 -2.22
C GLU A 144 -16.67 -11.39 -3.27
N ARG A 145 -15.64 -11.75 -4.08
CA ARG A 145 -15.80 -12.76 -5.15
C ARG A 145 -15.32 -14.13 -4.67
N PRO A 146 -16.16 -15.18 -4.73
CA PRO A 146 -15.72 -16.54 -4.47
C PRO A 146 -14.55 -16.95 -5.37
N GLY A 147 -13.51 -17.54 -4.77
CA GLY A 147 -12.29 -17.94 -5.48
C GLY A 147 -11.25 -16.85 -5.64
N ASN A 148 -11.47 -15.65 -5.11
CA ASN A 148 -10.44 -14.63 -5.04
C ASN A 148 -9.28 -15.09 -4.16
N HIS A 149 -8.06 -14.69 -4.53
CA HIS A 149 -6.84 -14.90 -3.77
C HIS A 149 -6.10 -13.59 -3.65
N ALA A 150 -5.79 -13.20 -2.42
CA ALA A 150 -4.84 -12.13 -2.19
C ALA A 150 -3.44 -12.54 -2.64
N GLU A 151 -2.71 -11.60 -3.21
CA GLU A 151 -1.32 -11.78 -3.63
C GLU A 151 -0.44 -10.77 -2.88
N PHE A 152 0.73 -11.20 -2.48
CA PHE A 152 1.82 -10.30 -2.14
C PHE A 152 2.96 -10.56 -3.12
N VAL A 153 3.49 -9.53 -3.73
CA VAL A 153 4.50 -9.65 -4.79
C VAL A 153 5.72 -8.83 -4.42
N ALA A 154 6.87 -9.49 -4.28
CA ALA A 154 8.13 -8.84 -3.90
C ALA A 154 9.35 -9.64 -4.42
N TYR A 155 10.53 -9.35 -3.88
CA TYR A 155 11.76 -10.02 -4.25
C TYR A 155 12.70 -10.22 -3.07
N GLU A 156 13.69 -11.09 -3.25
CA GLU A 156 14.77 -11.26 -2.27
C GLU A 156 15.68 -10.02 -2.24
N ARG A 157 15.90 -9.48 -1.03
CA ARG A 157 16.77 -8.33 -0.81
C ARG A 157 17.62 -8.53 0.43
N ASN A 158 18.93 -8.30 0.30
CA ASN A 158 19.89 -8.41 1.42
C ASN A 158 19.80 -9.74 2.18
N GLY A 159 19.56 -10.84 1.48
CA GLY A 159 19.46 -12.17 2.07
C GLY A 159 18.14 -12.51 2.76
N GLY A 160 17.18 -11.59 2.77
CA GLY A 160 15.82 -11.76 3.31
C GLY A 160 14.73 -11.54 2.27
N LEU A 161 13.49 -11.77 2.68
CA LEU A 161 12.31 -11.43 1.90
C LEU A 161 11.87 -10.02 2.28
N TRP A 162 11.77 -9.16 1.28
CA TRP A 162 11.47 -7.75 1.52
C TRP A 162 10.04 -7.59 2.03
N ASN A 163 9.86 -6.80 3.07
CA ASN A 163 8.58 -6.39 3.67
C ASN A 163 7.59 -7.51 4.04
N LEU A 164 8.08 -8.76 4.19
CA LEU A 164 7.24 -9.94 4.37
C LEU A 164 6.14 -9.77 5.44
N SER A 165 6.52 -9.32 6.64
CA SER A 165 5.56 -9.16 7.74
C SER A 165 4.59 -8.01 7.49
N HIS A 166 5.06 -6.88 6.96
CA HIS A 166 4.25 -5.70 6.69
C HIS A 166 3.10 -6.01 5.71
N GLU A 167 3.43 -6.58 4.56
CA GLU A 167 2.43 -6.92 3.54
C GLU A 167 1.46 -8.00 3.99
N TYR A 168 1.92 -8.92 4.85
CA TYR A 168 1.03 -9.91 5.43
C TYR A 168 -0.01 -9.30 6.37
N ILE A 169 0.35 -8.24 7.08
CA ILE A 169 -0.61 -7.54 7.93
C ILE A 169 -1.67 -6.82 7.10
N HIS A 170 -1.36 -6.30 5.91
CA HIS A 170 -2.39 -5.79 5.02
C HIS A 170 -3.45 -6.84 4.67
N TYR A 171 -3.03 -8.08 4.38
CA TYR A 171 -3.95 -9.19 4.17
C TYR A 171 -4.84 -9.46 5.39
N LEU A 172 -4.25 -9.50 6.58
CA LEU A 172 -5.00 -9.76 7.81
C LEU A 172 -5.93 -8.58 8.16
N ASP A 173 -5.47 -7.34 8.00
CA ASP A 173 -6.28 -6.15 8.28
C ASP A 173 -7.46 -6.03 7.31
N GLY A 174 -7.22 -6.24 6.01
CA GLY A 174 -8.27 -6.27 5.01
C GLY A 174 -9.34 -7.30 5.34
N ARG A 175 -8.93 -8.53 5.64
CA ARG A 175 -9.85 -9.63 5.90
C ARG A 175 -10.60 -9.56 7.24
N PHE A 176 -10.02 -9.00 8.29
CA PHE A 176 -10.57 -9.11 9.65
C PHE A 176 -10.99 -7.77 10.27
N ASN A 177 -10.53 -6.66 9.76
CA ASN A 177 -10.81 -5.34 10.31
C ASN A 177 -11.50 -4.38 9.34
N ARG A 178 -11.52 -4.69 8.04
CA ARG A 178 -12.04 -3.79 7.02
C ARG A 178 -13.01 -4.52 6.09
N TYR A 179 -14.21 -4.01 5.95
CA TYR A 179 -15.20 -4.53 5.01
C TYR A 179 -15.04 -3.93 3.63
N GLY A 180 -15.08 -4.78 2.60
CA GLY A 180 -14.93 -4.39 1.20
C GLY A 180 -13.46 -4.33 0.76
N ASP A 181 -13.26 -3.96 -0.50
CA ASP A 181 -11.94 -3.80 -1.09
C ASP A 181 -11.29 -2.45 -0.75
N TYR A 182 -10.11 -2.20 -1.27
CA TYR A 182 -9.39 -0.93 -1.09
C TYR A 182 -10.21 0.28 -1.50
N CYS A 183 -10.94 0.21 -2.60
CA CYS A 183 -11.71 1.34 -3.12
C CYS A 183 -12.87 1.71 -2.21
N ASN A 184 -13.48 0.73 -1.54
CA ASN A 184 -14.53 0.94 -0.55
C ASN A 184 -13.97 1.45 0.79
N GLY A 185 -12.76 1.07 1.13
CA GLY A 185 -12.15 1.24 2.45
C GLY A 185 -11.51 2.61 2.71
N LEU A 186 -11.99 3.71 2.16
CA LEU A 186 -11.44 5.07 2.33
C LEU A 186 -9.97 5.18 1.92
N HIS A 187 -9.57 4.40 0.96
CA HIS A 187 -8.25 4.46 0.36
C HIS A 187 -8.29 5.47 -0.80
N ASP A 188 -7.22 6.22 -1.01
CA ASP A 188 -7.08 7.03 -2.20
C ASP A 188 -6.62 6.18 -3.39
N ASP A 189 -6.36 6.83 -4.53
CA ASP A 189 -6.06 6.16 -5.78
C ASP A 189 -5.02 5.04 -5.64
N HIS A 190 -5.30 3.90 -6.24
CA HIS A 190 -4.46 2.73 -6.22
C HIS A 190 -3.95 2.40 -7.63
N ALA A 191 -2.67 2.07 -7.74
CA ALA A 191 -2.11 1.61 -8.99
C ALA A 191 -2.73 0.27 -9.40
N GLY A 192 -2.83 0.00 -10.71
CA GLY A 192 -3.30 -1.30 -11.19
C GLY A 192 -2.65 -2.49 -10.49
N PRO A 193 -3.31 -3.64 -10.42
CA PRO A 193 -4.57 -3.99 -11.10
C PRO A 193 -5.86 -3.54 -10.38
N GLU A 194 -5.76 -3.00 -9.18
CA GLU A 194 -6.88 -2.63 -8.29
C GLU A 194 -7.21 -1.14 -8.42
N PHE A 195 -7.29 -0.67 -9.64
CA PHE A 195 -7.57 0.74 -9.93
C PHE A 195 -8.96 1.14 -9.42
N CYS A 196 -9.01 2.18 -8.59
CA CYS A 196 -10.25 2.75 -8.13
C CYS A 196 -10.81 3.74 -9.16
N PRO A 197 -11.96 3.45 -9.79
CA PRO A 197 -12.53 4.33 -10.82
C PRO A 197 -12.94 5.70 -10.25
N THR A 198 -13.22 5.75 -8.96
CA THR A 198 -13.53 7.00 -8.25
C THR A 198 -12.73 7.01 -6.94
N PRO A 199 -11.50 7.56 -6.94
CA PRO A 199 -10.70 7.66 -5.74
C PRO A 199 -11.45 8.40 -4.63
N ASN A 200 -11.36 7.90 -3.42
CA ASN A 200 -12.02 8.54 -2.28
C ASN A 200 -11.18 9.71 -1.78
N SER A 201 -11.60 10.94 -2.09
CA SER A 201 -10.94 12.16 -1.63
C SER A 201 -11.44 12.66 -0.26
N SER A 202 -12.38 11.95 0.36
CA SER A 202 -12.96 12.33 1.64
C SER A 202 -12.04 12.02 2.81
N TYR A 203 -11.94 12.94 3.77
CA TYR A 203 -11.17 12.78 4.99
C TYR A 203 -12.07 12.62 6.23
N PRO A 204 -11.62 11.95 7.28
CA PRO A 204 -10.37 11.17 7.43
C PRO A 204 -10.27 9.95 6.53
N HIS A 205 -9.03 9.61 6.14
CA HIS A 205 -8.70 8.45 5.31
C HIS A 205 -8.41 7.20 6.13
N GLY A 206 -8.41 6.03 5.46
CA GLY A 206 -7.98 4.76 6.03
C GLY A 206 -6.47 4.53 6.03
N VAL A 207 -5.69 5.29 5.25
CA VAL A 207 -4.25 5.07 5.02
C VAL A 207 -3.42 5.14 6.31
N TRP A 208 -3.69 6.11 7.19
CA TRP A 208 -2.98 6.20 8.48
C TRP A 208 -3.08 4.91 9.31
N TRP A 209 -4.25 4.25 9.24
CA TRP A 209 -4.50 3.00 9.93
C TRP A 209 -3.85 1.84 9.20
N SER A 210 -4.13 1.63 7.91
CA SER A 210 -3.67 0.45 7.15
C SER A 210 -2.15 0.35 7.15
N GLU A 211 -1.44 1.44 6.87
CA GLU A 211 0.02 1.47 6.89
C GLU A 211 0.58 1.45 8.33
N GLY A 212 -0.06 2.19 9.22
CA GLY A 212 0.36 2.25 10.61
C GLY A 212 0.20 0.94 11.35
N VAL A 213 -0.88 0.18 11.13
CA VAL A 213 -1.10 -1.13 11.76
C VAL A 213 -0.15 -2.18 11.18
N ALA A 214 0.14 -2.13 9.87
CA ALA A 214 1.10 -3.02 9.24
C ALA A 214 2.50 -2.85 9.88
N GLU A 215 2.96 -1.61 10.04
CA GLU A 215 4.21 -1.29 10.75
C GLU A 215 4.13 -1.68 12.24
N TYR A 216 3.04 -1.36 12.94
CA TYR A 216 2.93 -1.62 14.39
C TYR A 216 2.94 -3.11 14.71
N ILE A 217 2.21 -3.93 13.98
CA ILE A 217 2.21 -5.38 14.21
C ILE A 217 3.54 -6.00 13.80
N ALA A 218 4.12 -5.59 12.65
CA ALA A 218 5.40 -6.12 12.18
C ALA A 218 6.55 -5.81 13.17
N TRP A 219 6.67 -4.57 13.64
CA TRP A 219 7.77 -4.13 14.49
C TRP A 219 7.49 -4.22 16.00
N GLY A 220 6.24 -4.33 16.42
CA GLY A 220 5.84 -4.21 17.81
C GLY A 220 6.12 -2.81 18.35
N LYS A 221 6.58 -2.72 19.61
CA LYS A 221 6.88 -1.43 20.26
C LYS A 221 8.20 -0.80 19.81
N ASN A 222 9.03 -1.50 19.05
CA ASN A 222 10.41 -1.09 18.75
C ASN A 222 10.65 -0.91 17.25
N ASN A 223 10.02 0.10 16.63
CA ASN A 223 10.42 0.56 15.32
C ASN A 223 11.44 1.70 15.45
N PRO A 224 12.75 1.44 15.32
CA PRO A 224 13.78 2.44 15.59
C PRO A 224 13.72 3.61 14.62
N LYS A 225 13.28 3.37 13.38
CA LYS A 225 13.14 4.42 12.37
C LYS A 225 12.00 5.38 12.69
N ALA A 226 10.89 4.87 13.21
CA ALA A 226 9.76 5.68 13.63
C ALA A 226 10.07 6.45 14.92
N ILE A 227 10.73 5.83 15.90
CA ILE A 227 11.09 6.50 17.17
C ILE A 227 12.07 7.67 16.93
N ILE A 228 12.92 7.59 15.89
CA ILE A 228 13.82 8.72 15.55
C ILE A 228 13.04 9.97 15.15
N VAL A 229 11.96 9.85 14.38
CA VAL A 229 11.19 11.02 13.91
C VAL A 229 10.29 11.61 15.01
N ALA A 230 10.01 10.88 16.08
CA ALA A 230 9.17 11.34 17.19
C ALA A 230 9.65 12.67 17.80
N SER A 231 10.96 12.90 17.88
CA SER A 231 11.55 14.11 18.44
C SER A 231 11.22 15.38 17.66
N SER A 232 10.91 15.27 16.36
CA SER A 232 10.58 16.44 15.52
C SER A 232 9.17 16.98 15.78
N LYS A 233 8.26 16.18 16.35
CA LYS A 233 6.85 16.56 16.60
C LYS A 233 6.18 17.23 15.40
N THR A 234 6.50 16.76 14.20
CA THR A 234 6.12 17.43 12.93
C THR A 234 4.61 17.53 12.76
N TYR A 235 3.86 16.51 13.19
CA TYR A 235 2.43 16.43 12.96
C TYR A 235 1.66 16.28 14.27
N PRO A 236 0.57 17.04 14.49
CA PRO A 236 -0.42 16.69 15.49
C PRO A 236 -1.16 15.41 15.09
N LEU A 237 -1.69 14.67 16.06
CA LEU A 237 -2.39 13.41 15.80
C LEU A 237 -3.62 13.62 14.91
N SER A 238 -4.36 14.68 15.14
CA SER A 238 -5.55 15.06 14.36
C SER A 238 -5.25 15.22 12.86
N GLU A 239 -4.05 15.69 12.51
CA GLU A 239 -3.62 15.81 11.11
C GLU A 239 -3.25 14.45 10.51
N LEU A 240 -2.68 13.54 11.31
CA LEU A 240 -2.30 12.20 10.83
C LEU A 240 -3.51 11.37 10.42
N PHE A 241 -4.66 11.55 11.02
CA PHE A 241 -5.91 10.90 10.60
C PHE A 241 -6.34 11.26 9.17
N ASN A 242 -5.82 12.35 8.62
CA ASN A 242 -6.04 12.80 7.24
C ASN A 242 -4.91 12.39 6.30
N THR A 243 -4.07 11.43 6.69
CA THR A 243 -2.99 10.93 5.83
C THR A 243 -3.56 10.16 4.64
N SER A 244 -3.13 10.54 3.43
CA SER A 244 -3.35 9.83 2.19
C SER A 244 -2.03 9.72 1.42
N TYR A 245 -1.94 8.84 0.42
CA TYR A 245 -0.72 8.73 -0.39
C TYR A 245 -0.47 9.98 -1.24
N ASN A 246 -1.54 10.54 -1.84
CA ASN A 246 -1.42 11.67 -2.76
C ASN A 246 -1.11 13.00 -2.08
N GLN A 247 -1.49 13.17 -0.83
CA GLN A 247 -1.29 14.44 -0.12
C GLN A 247 0.04 14.55 0.59
N ASN A 248 0.76 13.45 0.69
CA ASN A 248 1.92 13.39 1.57
C ASN A 248 3.19 13.09 0.77
N ASN A 249 4.10 14.04 0.83
CA ASN A 249 5.42 13.92 0.24
C ASN A 249 6.28 12.96 1.07
N GLY A 250 6.30 11.68 0.66
CA GLY A 250 7.28 10.75 1.15
C GLY A 250 6.79 9.75 2.19
N SER A 251 7.65 8.77 2.43
CA SER A 251 7.41 7.60 3.25
C SER A 251 7.31 7.88 4.76
N ASP A 252 7.81 9.01 5.25
CA ASP A 252 7.87 9.29 6.68
C ASP A 252 6.48 9.47 7.28
N ARG A 253 5.62 10.30 6.66
CA ARG A 253 4.28 10.55 7.17
C ARG A 253 3.42 9.30 7.13
N VAL A 254 3.45 8.56 6.03
CA VAL A 254 2.63 7.36 5.84
C VAL A 254 3.07 6.24 6.79
N TYR A 255 4.35 5.88 6.80
CA TYR A 255 4.83 4.70 7.53
C TYR A 255 5.30 5.01 8.95
N ARG A 256 6.22 5.95 9.13
CA ARG A 256 6.81 6.22 10.46
C ARG A 256 5.82 6.93 11.38
N TRP A 257 5.18 7.97 10.89
CA TRP A 257 4.16 8.69 11.66
C TRP A 257 2.86 7.88 11.76
N GLY A 258 2.49 7.11 10.73
CA GLY A 258 1.40 6.14 10.81
C GLY A 258 1.63 5.11 11.91
N TYR A 259 2.84 4.52 11.98
CA TYR A 259 3.22 3.63 13.09
C TYR A 259 3.07 4.29 14.46
N LEU A 260 3.59 5.52 14.61
CA LEU A 260 3.51 6.24 15.89
C LEU A 260 2.05 6.53 16.27
N ALA A 261 1.22 6.94 15.31
CA ALA A 261 -0.20 7.20 15.54
C ALA A 261 -0.94 5.93 15.98
N VAL A 262 -0.77 4.82 15.27
CA VAL A 262 -1.38 3.54 15.66
C VAL A 262 -0.87 3.08 17.01
N ARG A 263 0.44 3.14 17.27
CA ARG A 263 1.01 2.76 18.58
C ARG A 263 0.43 3.60 19.71
N PHE A 264 0.35 4.92 19.54
CA PHE A 264 -0.26 5.82 20.54
C PHE A 264 -1.72 5.47 20.81
N MET A 265 -2.52 5.30 19.77
CA MET A 265 -3.93 4.93 19.88
C MET A 265 -4.12 3.57 20.57
N MET A 266 -3.29 2.59 20.23
CA MET A 266 -3.33 1.25 20.84
C MET A 266 -2.92 1.24 22.30
N GLU A 267 -1.98 2.10 22.72
CA GLU A 267 -1.48 2.18 24.10
C GLU A 267 -2.36 3.06 25.01
N ASN A 268 -2.97 4.11 24.48
CA ASN A 268 -3.65 5.13 25.30
C ASN A 268 -5.14 5.26 25.04
N HIS A 269 -5.64 4.81 23.87
CA HIS A 269 -7.03 4.99 23.43
C HIS A 269 -7.59 3.73 22.76
N ARG A 270 -7.35 2.58 23.39
CA ARG A 270 -7.77 1.29 22.84
C ARG A 270 -9.28 1.21 22.61
N ASP A 271 -10.08 1.79 23.46
CA ASP A 271 -11.53 1.91 23.35
C ASP A 271 -11.94 2.59 22.03
N LYS A 272 -11.28 3.69 21.70
CA LYS A 272 -11.52 4.42 20.43
C LYS A 272 -11.11 3.61 19.20
N VAL A 273 -10.03 2.85 19.30
CA VAL A 273 -9.63 1.91 18.24
C VAL A 273 -10.71 0.85 18.02
N GLU A 274 -11.22 0.23 19.07
CA GLU A 274 -12.27 -0.78 18.94
C GLU A 274 -13.57 -0.21 18.38
N GLU A 275 -13.93 1.02 18.73
CA GLU A 275 -15.07 1.72 18.18
C GLU A 275 -14.91 1.97 16.67
N SER A 276 -13.75 2.46 16.26
CA SER A 276 -13.44 2.69 14.83
C SER A 276 -13.42 1.38 14.03
N LEU A 277 -12.83 0.32 14.58
CA LEU A 277 -12.81 -0.99 13.94
C LEU A 277 -14.21 -1.63 13.86
N ALA A 278 -15.08 -1.40 14.84
CA ALA A 278 -16.46 -1.87 14.76
C ALA A 278 -17.23 -1.24 13.60
N LEU A 279 -16.94 0.01 13.24
CA LEU A 279 -17.50 0.70 12.08
C LEU A 279 -16.89 0.16 10.77
N SER A 280 -15.57 0.07 10.71
CA SER A 280 -14.82 -0.43 9.56
C SER A 280 -15.22 -1.88 9.21
N ARG A 281 -15.34 -2.77 10.20
CA ARG A 281 -15.77 -4.17 10.00
C ARG A 281 -17.18 -4.32 9.44
N ARG A 282 -18.04 -3.31 9.61
CA ARG A 282 -19.38 -3.28 9.03
C ARG A 282 -19.45 -2.56 7.70
N GLY A 283 -18.38 -1.88 7.28
CA GLY A 283 -18.38 -1.01 6.11
C GLY A 283 -19.14 0.30 6.33
N ASP A 284 -19.30 0.72 7.56
CA ASP A 284 -19.91 2.01 7.92
C ASP A 284 -18.87 3.13 7.83
N TRP A 285 -18.46 3.42 6.61
CA TRP A 285 -17.40 4.38 6.33
C TRP A 285 -17.81 5.83 6.68
N ALA A 286 -19.09 6.16 6.51
CA ALA A 286 -19.61 7.47 6.92
C ALA A 286 -19.55 7.63 8.45
N GLY A 287 -19.95 6.60 9.20
CA GLY A 287 -19.83 6.55 10.65
C GLY A 287 -18.37 6.61 11.11
N TYR A 288 -17.47 5.86 10.46
CA TYR A 288 -16.03 5.93 10.73
C TYR A 288 -15.49 7.35 10.58
N GLN A 289 -15.78 8.02 9.49
CA GLN A 289 -15.33 9.40 9.25
C GLN A 289 -15.94 10.39 10.25
N ALA A 290 -17.23 10.21 10.61
CA ALA A 290 -17.89 11.05 11.61
C ALA A 290 -17.24 10.87 12.99
N LEU A 291 -16.94 9.63 13.38
CA LEU A 291 -16.23 9.31 14.62
C LEU A 291 -14.85 9.97 14.66
N MET A 292 -14.05 9.78 13.61
CA MET A 292 -12.70 10.36 13.50
C MET A 292 -12.75 11.90 13.60
N ARG A 293 -13.69 12.54 12.90
CA ARG A 293 -13.89 14.00 12.99
C ARG A 293 -14.31 14.44 14.39
N SER A 294 -15.09 13.63 15.11
CA SER A 294 -15.51 13.95 16.48
C SER A 294 -14.34 14.02 17.47
N TRP A 295 -13.25 13.31 17.20
CA TRP A 295 -12.04 13.38 18.02
C TRP A 295 -11.35 14.74 17.91
N SER A 296 -11.43 15.39 16.71
CA SER A 296 -10.84 16.71 16.47
C SER A 296 -9.40 16.78 17.03
N THR A 297 -9.05 17.84 17.73
CA THR A 297 -7.72 18.05 18.35
C THR A 297 -7.65 17.56 19.80
N SER A 298 -8.67 16.85 20.27
CA SER A 298 -8.82 16.51 21.70
C SER A 298 -7.67 15.66 22.27
N MET A 299 -6.95 14.93 21.41
CA MET A 299 -5.83 14.07 21.83
C MET A 299 -4.45 14.67 21.49
N ASP A 300 -4.35 15.80 20.80
CA ASP A 300 -3.08 16.32 20.29
C ASP A 300 -2.10 16.68 21.42
N GLN A 301 -2.58 17.26 22.53
CA GLN A 301 -1.72 17.58 23.67
C GLN A 301 -1.14 16.32 24.34
N GLN A 302 -1.96 15.28 24.52
CA GLN A 302 -1.52 14.00 25.08
C GLN A 302 -0.56 13.29 24.10
N TRP A 303 -0.82 13.37 22.81
CA TRP A 303 0.05 12.88 21.76
C TRP A 303 1.46 13.47 21.83
N PHE A 304 1.60 14.79 21.91
CA PHE A 304 2.91 15.44 22.02
C PHE A 304 3.64 15.08 23.32
N THR A 305 2.91 14.96 24.43
CA THR A 305 3.50 14.51 25.71
C THR A 305 3.99 13.06 25.62
N TRP A 306 3.24 12.18 24.95
CA TRP A 306 3.65 10.80 24.72
C TRP A 306 4.87 10.68 23.81
N LEU A 307 4.98 11.53 22.78
CA LEU A 307 6.17 11.58 21.94
C LEU A 307 7.43 11.97 22.73
N ASP A 308 7.31 12.91 23.69
CA ASP A 308 8.41 13.26 24.60
C ASP A 308 8.86 12.05 25.42
N SER A 309 7.92 11.31 25.99
CA SER A 309 8.24 10.12 26.79
C SER A 309 8.96 9.04 25.98
N LEU A 310 8.59 8.83 24.71
CA LEU A 310 9.28 7.91 23.82
C LEU A 310 10.75 8.29 23.55
N VAL A 311 10.99 9.58 23.37
CA VAL A 311 12.35 10.10 23.15
C VAL A 311 13.20 9.94 24.41
N GLU A 312 12.62 10.20 25.59
CA GLU A 312 13.28 10.00 26.87
C GLU A 312 13.64 8.53 27.13
N GLU A 313 12.67 7.61 26.92
CA GLU A 313 12.89 6.16 27.04
C GLU A 313 14.07 5.69 26.17
N LYS A 314 14.11 6.13 24.91
CA LYS A 314 15.19 5.81 23.99
C LYS A 314 16.55 6.31 24.48
N ASN A 315 16.60 7.56 24.96
CA ASN A 315 17.85 8.18 25.44
C ASN A 315 18.37 7.47 26.70
N ASN A 316 17.46 7.04 27.59
CA ASN A 316 17.82 6.31 28.80
C ASN A 316 18.29 4.88 28.50
N ALA A 317 17.68 4.19 27.54
CA ALA A 317 18.12 2.86 27.08
C ALA A 317 19.53 2.92 26.47
N GLY A 318 19.85 3.98 25.71
CA GLY A 318 21.19 4.20 25.15
C GLY A 318 22.27 4.43 26.20
N LYS A 319 21.94 5.06 27.34
CA LYS A 319 22.88 5.29 28.46
C LYS A 319 23.16 4.04 29.31
N ALA A 320 22.18 3.11 29.35
CA ALA A 320 22.35 1.87 30.15
C ALA A 320 23.23 0.81 29.44
N THR A 321 23.53 1.00 28.17
CA THR A 321 24.35 0.08 27.35
C THR A 321 25.77 0.57 27.12
N THR A 322 26.14 1.73 27.62
CA THR A 322 27.50 2.30 27.63
C THR A 322 28.13 2.21 29.03
#